data_e1c6b1f87a1f2b9d742e8ff19428c51f
#
_entry.id   e1c6b1f87a1f2b9d742e8ff19428c51f
#
_cell.length_a   1.000
_cell.length_b   1.000
_cell.length_c   1.000
_cell.angle_alpha   90.00
_cell.angle_beta   90.00
_cell.angle_gamma   90.00
#
_symmetry.space_group_name_H-M   'P 1'
#
loop_
_entity.id
_entity.type
_entity.pdbx_description
1 polymer ?
#
loop_
_entity_poly.entity_id
_entity_poly.type
_entity_poly.pdbx_seq_one_letter_code
_entity_poly.pdbx_strand_id
1 'polypeptide(L)'
;MAEKFHATGLSSWLQHLENGVAGGEIEMGLARVGAVRDRMGLKPVCPLIVVGGTNGKGSVCAYLTQIYHEAGYRVGTLTSPHLLRFNERIAINGEAVADDLIVSAFEHIETARAEIPLTYFEFNTLAAVDVFIRQQVDVMILEVGLGGRLDAVNIFDADVAVITSVDLDHEAFLGDTVEKVAFEKAGIMRAGKPVICAQIPVPHSLSLHAAEVGADLLLLGRDFDCHKMEMQQWSYRFHPQESSLYTGEHARHALPIPVLRGNFQLSNAACALTVLECLSERLPLDIGAIKRGLLRVRHLGRFQVLPGRPVTVLDVGHNPHAARALRSSLIALPYAEKRMAVFSMLADKDIDAVLEIIKDQFDCWLIAPLALPRGMTVQALQEKFIQHNIAAVTAYPDVKEAYQAALSEAGENDRIVVFGSFHTVAEIIDLSSR
;
A
#
# COMPACT_ATOMS: atom_id res chain seq x y z
N MET A 1 -22.18 33.73 1.94
CA MET A 1 -21.05 33.08 1.22
C MET A 1 -20.09 32.61 2.29
N ALA A 2 -19.87 31.31 2.40
CA ALA A 2 -18.84 30.82 3.31
C ALA A 2 -17.48 31.39 2.85
N GLU A 3 -16.71 31.91 3.79
CA GLU A 3 -15.36 32.42 3.53
C GLU A 3 -14.52 31.27 3.01
N LYS A 4 -13.93 31.40 1.81
CA LYS A 4 -13.03 30.39 1.27
C LYS A 4 -11.78 30.31 2.12
N PHE A 5 -11.36 29.12 2.50
CA PHE A 5 -10.10 28.93 3.20
C PHE A 5 -8.92 29.21 2.24
N HIS A 6 -8.03 30.07 2.67
CA HIS A 6 -6.76 30.38 1.98
C HIS A 6 -5.61 30.16 2.93
N ALA A 7 -4.67 29.33 2.55
CA ALA A 7 -3.46 29.07 3.32
C ALA A 7 -2.21 29.39 2.50
N THR A 8 -1.18 29.89 3.18
CA THR A 8 0.08 30.27 2.55
C THR A 8 1.05 29.11 2.31
N GLY A 9 0.65 27.87 2.63
CA GLY A 9 1.51 26.70 2.44
C GLY A 9 0.82 25.39 2.78
N LEU A 10 1.46 24.28 2.39
CA LEU A 10 0.92 22.92 2.52
C LEU A 10 0.59 22.57 3.99
N SER A 11 1.46 22.87 4.94
CA SER A 11 1.23 22.55 6.36
C SER A 11 -0.06 23.16 6.91
N SER A 12 -0.37 24.40 6.54
CA SER A 12 -1.62 25.08 6.95
C SER A 12 -2.84 24.44 6.32
N TRP A 13 -2.74 23.98 5.07
CA TRP A 13 -3.80 23.22 4.41
C TRP A 13 -4.05 21.87 5.11
N LEU A 14 -2.99 21.13 5.42
CA LEU A 14 -3.11 19.83 6.07
C LEU A 14 -3.75 19.97 7.46
N GLN A 15 -3.34 20.97 8.24
CA GLN A 15 -3.95 21.27 9.54
C GLN A 15 -5.44 21.62 9.41
N HIS A 16 -5.82 22.41 8.39
CA HIS A 16 -7.22 22.72 8.10
C HIS A 16 -8.03 21.46 7.75
N LEU A 17 -7.49 20.58 6.90
CA LEU A 17 -8.15 19.34 6.50
C LEU A 17 -8.29 18.34 7.66
N GLU A 18 -7.31 18.27 8.54
CA GLU A 18 -7.34 17.41 9.73
C GLU A 18 -8.34 17.89 10.79
N ASN A 19 -8.49 19.22 10.96
CA ASN A 19 -9.30 19.81 12.02
C ASN A 19 -10.73 20.17 11.61
N GLY A 20 -11.08 20.19 10.31
CA GLY A 20 -12.24 21.02 10.04
C GLY A 20 -13.20 20.71 8.92
N VAL A 21 -12.90 20.03 7.86
CA VAL A 21 -13.89 19.96 6.76
C VAL A 21 -14.86 18.80 6.92
N ALA A 22 -14.43 17.70 7.53
CA ALA A 22 -15.27 16.54 7.84
C ALA A 22 -14.96 15.93 9.23
N GLY A 23 -14.47 16.71 10.20
CA GLY A 23 -14.25 16.23 11.56
C GLY A 23 -13.21 15.13 11.73
N GLY A 24 -12.37 14.86 10.74
CA GLY A 24 -11.37 13.78 10.78
C GLY A 24 -11.97 12.36 10.72
N GLU A 25 -13.29 12.23 10.58
CA GLU A 25 -13.97 10.95 10.52
C GLU A 25 -13.90 10.31 9.11
N ILE A 26 -13.87 8.98 9.08
CA ILE A 26 -14.01 8.22 7.84
C ILE A 26 -15.49 8.20 7.47
N GLU A 27 -15.84 8.85 6.38
CA GLU A 27 -17.19 8.83 5.83
C GLU A 27 -17.18 8.26 4.40
N MET A 28 -17.73 7.06 4.27
CA MET A 28 -17.77 6.33 2.99
C MET A 28 -18.88 6.85 2.08
N GLY A 29 -18.59 7.01 0.79
CA GLY A 29 -19.61 7.40 -0.19
C GLY A 29 -19.01 8.12 -1.39
N LEU A 30 -19.66 8.02 -2.56
CA LEU A 30 -19.16 8.56 -3.82
C LEU A 30 -19.86 9.84 -4.26
N ALA A 31 -21.05 10.15 -3.73
CA ALA A 31 -21.91 11.23 -4.24
C ALA A 31 -21.25 12.62 -4.11
N ARG A 32 -20.71 12.97 -2.92
CA ARG A 32 -20.12 14.29 -2.67
C ARG A 32 -18.80 14.48 -3.43
N VAL A 33 -17.90 13.50 -3.38
CA VAL A 33 -16.61 13.58 -4.09
C VAL A 33 -16.81 13.54 -5.60
N GLY A 34 -17.78 12.77 -6.09
CA GLY A 34 -18.19 12.76 -7.50
C GLY A 34 -18.73 14.09 -7.99
N ALA A 35 -19.58 14.75 -7.19
CA ALA A 35 -20.08 16.08 -7.53
C ALA A 35 -18.96 17.13 -7.65
N VAL A 36 -17.95 17.06 -6.78
CA VAL A 36 -16.79 17.97 -6.85
C VAL A 36 -15.90 17.64 -8.05
N ARG A 37 -15.63 16.35 -8.31
CA ARG A 37 -14.93 15.90 -9.53
C ARG A 37 -15.57 16.50 -10.78
N ASP A 38 -16.90 16.43 -10.87
CA ASP A 38 -17.65 16.92 -12.05
C ASP A 38 -17.57 18.45 -12.19
N ARG A 39 -17.65 19.19 -11.07
CA ARG A 39 -17.46 20.66 -11.06
C ARG A 39 -16.03 21.06 -11.46
N MET A 40 -15.02 20.27 -11.09
CA MET A 40 -13.62 20.46 -11.50
C MET A 40 -13.37 20.03 -12.95
N GLY A 41 -14.27 19.26 -13.56
CA GLY A 41 -14.08 18.71 -14.89
C GLY A 41 -12.95 17.66 -14.99
N LEU A 42 -12.66 16.96 -13.89
CA LEU A 42 -11.58 15.97 -13.85
C LEU A 42 -11.93 14.72 -14.65
N LYS A 43 -11.35 14.60 -15.82
CA LYS A 43 -11.52 13.45 -16.73
C LYS A 43 -10.16 12.93 -17.14
N PRO A 44 -9.66 11.81 -16.55
CA PRO A 44 -8.46 11.14 -17.01
C PRO A 44 -8.56 10.75 -18.49
N VAL A 45 -7.54 11.08 -19.27
CA VAL A 45 -7.48 10.76 -20.72
C VAL A 45 -6.44 9.68 -21.04
N CYS A 46 -5.65 9.30 -20.06
CA CYS A 46 -4.65 8.22 -20.14
C CYS A 46 -5.17 6.96 -19.44
N PRO A 47 -4.51 5.80 -19.64
CA PRO A 47 -4.84 4.59 -18.91
C PRO A 47 -4.85 4.79 -17.41
N LEU A 48 -5.89 4.28 -16.74
CA LEU A 48 -6.11 4.35 -15.31
C LEU A 48 -6.10 2.96 -14.70
N ILE A 49 -5.20 2.74 -13.75
CA ILE A 49 -5.04 1.50 -12.99
C ILE A 49 -5.48 1.77 -11.55
N VAL A 50 -6.43 1.00 -11.03
CA VAL A 50 -6.87 1.07 -9.63
C VAL A 50 -6.39 -0.19 -8.89
N VAL A 51 -5.69 0.01 -7.77
CA VAL A 51 -5.09 -1.08 -6.97
C VAL A 51 -5.74 -1.14 -5.59
N GLY A 52 -6.54 -2.18 -5.37
CA GLY A 52 -7.18 -2.53 -4.10
C GLY A 52 -6.56 -3.78 -3.46
N GLY A 53 -6.99 -4.08 -2.23
CA GLY A 53 -6.55 -5.24 -1.48
C GLY A 53 -6.36 -4.94 0.00
N THR A 54 -6.15 -5.96 0.82
CA THR A 54 -5.82 -5.76 2.23
C THR A 54 -4.35 -5.36 2.37
N ASN A 55 -3.43 -6.18 1.88
CA ASN A 55 -1.99 -5.90 1.86
C ASN A 55 -1.42 -6.01 0.44
N GLY A 56 -0.25 -5.41 0.17
CA GLY A 56 0.43 -5.49 -1.13
C GLY A 56 0.09 -4.38 -2.12
N LYS A 57 -0.96 -3.57 -1.89
CA LYS A 57 -1.38 -2.48 -2.77
C LYS A 57 -0.22 -1.57 -3.18
N GLY A 58 0.42 -0.92 -2.20
CA GLY A 58 1.52 -0.01 -2.44
C GLY A 58 2.72 -0.67 -3.12
N SER A 59 2.98 -1.99 -2.87
CA SER A 59 4.04 -2.71 -3.59
C SER A 59 3.71 -2.88 -5.08
N VAL A 60 2.46 -3.21 -5.43
CA VAL A 60 2.01 -3.29 -6.83
C VAL A 60 2.10 -1.91 -7.49
N CYS A 61 1.63 -0.85 -6.80
CA CYS A 61 1.79 0.53 -7.28
C CYS A 61 3.26 0.88 -7.55
N ALA A 62 4.16 0.52 -6.63
CA ALA A 62 5.59 0.78 -6.78
C ALA A 62 6.21 0.03 -7.98
N TYR A 63 5.86 -1.26 -8.18
CA TYR A 63 6.31 -2.02 -9.35
C TYR A 63 5.84 -1.38 -10.66
N LEU A 64 4.54 -1.07 -10.76
CA LEU A 64 3.96 -0.44 -11.95
C LEU A 64 4.62 0.90 -12.24
N THR A 65 4.74 1.76 -11.21
CA THR A 65 5.39 3.07 -11.34
C THR A 65 6.81 2.93 -11.87
N GLN A 66 7.62 2.08 -11.25
CA GLN A 66 9.01 1.94 -11.65
C GLN A 66 9.16 1.33 -13.04
N ILE A 67 8.37 0.29 -13.39
CA ILE A 67 8.48 -0.36 -14.70
C ILE A 67 8.06 0.59 -15.83
N TYR A 68 6.93 1.30 -15.69
CA TYR A 68 6.51 2.27 -16.69
C TYR A 68 7.47 3.45 -16.81
N HIS A 69 8.01 3.94 -15.68
CA HIS A 69 9.06 4.97 -15.71
C HIS A 69 10.32 4.50 -16.44
N GLU A 70 10.80 3.26 -16.22
CA GLU A 70 11.93 2.68 -16.94
C GLU A 70 11.65 2.45 -18.44
N ALA A 71 10.40 2.38 -18.83
CA ALA A 71 9.95 2.34 -20.21
C ALA A 71 9.85 3.74 -20.86
N GLY A 72 10.06 4.82 -20.09
CA GLY A 72 10.03 6.20 -20.55
C GLY A 72 8.69 6.91 -20.42
N TYR A 73 7.67 6.27 -19.80
CA TYR A 73 6.39 6.91 -19.54
C TYR A 73 6.46 7.87 -18.34
N ARG A 74 5.65 8.90 -18.38
CA ARG A 74 5.39 9.78 -17.25
C ARG A 74 4.25 9.21 -16.41
N VAL A 75 4.56 8.74 -15.20
CA VAL A 75 3.65 7.98 -14.35
C VAL A 75 3.16 8.81 -13.19
N GLY A 76 1.84 8.98 -13.05
CA GLY A 76 1.22 9.57 -11.86
C GLY A 76 0.80 8.46 -10.91
N THR A 77 1.20 8.52 -9.64
CA THR A 77 0.87 7.51 -8.63
C THR A 77 0.33 8.14 -7.36
N LEU A 78 -0.90 7.73 -6.97
CA LEU A 78 -1.50 8.03 -5.67
C LEU A 78 -1.32 6.82 -4.76
N THR A 79 -0.73 7.01 -3.57
CA THR A 79 -0.56 5.98 -2.54
C THR A 79 -0.98 6.47 -1.16
N SER A 80 -1.30 5.56 -0.23
CA SER A 80 -1.65 5.89 1.15
C SER A 80 -1.44 4.71 2.12
N PRO A 81 -1.12 5.03 3.40
CA PRO A 81 -0.73 6.34 3.92
C PRO A 81 0.71 6.71 3.52
N HIS A 82 1.15 7.93 3.83
CA HIS A 82 2.55 8.33 3.74
C HIS A 82 3.35 7.85 4.96
N LEU A 83 4.66 7.82 4.86
CA LEU A 83 5.57 7.53 5.97
C LEU A 83 6.03 8.82 6.67
N LEU A 84 6.67 9.72 5.97
CA LEU A 84 7.29 10.92 6.53
C LEU A 84 6.55 12.21 6.15
N ARG A 85 6.19 12.36 4.87
CA ARG A 85 5.64 13.60 4.33
C ARG A 85 4.40 13.33 3.50
N PHE A 86 3.41 14.22 3.62
CA PHE A 86 2.17 14.14 2.84
C PHE A 86 2.40 13.99 1.33
N ASN A 87 3.40 14.68 0.80
CA ASN A 87 3.75 14.67 -0.63
C ASN A 87 3.99 13.26 -1.19
N GLU A 88 4.45 12.31 -0.37
CA GLU A 88 4.64 10.91 -0.77
C GLU A 88 3.37 10.29 -1.36
N ARG A 89 2.19 10.82 -0.97
CA ARG A 89 0.90 10.34 -1.47
C ARG A 89 0.67 10.63 -2.93
N ILE A 90 1.27 11.70 -3.45
CA ILE A 90 1.11 12.17 -4.84
C ILE A 90 2.50 12.23 -5.48
N ALA A 91 2.80 11.25 -6.32
CA ALA A 91 4.12 11.13 -6.93
C ALA A 91 4.04 11.14 -8.46
N ILE A 92 5.08 11.67 -9.10
CA ILE A 92 5.30 11.55 -10.54
C ILE A 92 6.62 10.83 -10.75
N ASN A 93 6.61 9.73 -11.51
CA ASN A 93 7.77 8.87 -11.73
C ASN A 93 8.41 8.33 -10.43
N GLY A 94 7.59 8.13 -9.38
CA GLY A 94 8.04 7.68 -8.07
C GLY A 94 8.64 8.76 -7.17
N GLU A 95 8.73 10.00 -7.63
CA GLU A 95 9.19 11.14 -6.85
C GLU A 95 7.99 11.98 -6.36
N ALA A 96 7.99 12.29 -5.06
CA ALA A 96 6.94 13.09 -4.44
C ALA A 96 6.85 14.48 -5.09
N VAL A 97 5.65 14.96 -5.39
CA VAL A 97 5.48 16.28 -6.00
C VAL A 97 5.78 17.40 -5.00
N ALA A 98 6.12 18.59 -5.51
CA ALA A 98 6.40 19.77 -4.71
C ALA A 98 5.13 20.30 -4.02
N ASP A 99 5.31 21.02 -2.91
CA ASP A 99 4.23 21.58 -2.09
C ASP A 99 3.28 22.48 -2.88
N ASP A 100 3.84 23.31 -3.78
CA ASP A 100 3.09 24.27 -4.59
C ASP A 100 2.08 23.60 -5.54
N LEU A 101 2.41 22.44 -6.09
CA LEU A 101 1.47 21.67 -6.91
C LEU A 101 0.28 21.15 -6.10
N ILE A 102 0.53 20.69 -4.86
CA ILE A 102 -0.52 20.21 -3.97
C ILE A 102 -1.38 21.37 -3.49
N VAL A 103 -0.77 22.48 -3.07
CA VAL A 103 -1.48 23.69 -2.63
C VAL A 103 -2.38 24.21 -3.75
N SER A 104 -1.86 24.33 -4.97
CA SER A 104 -2.65 24.76 -6.13
C SER A 104 -3.82 23.82 -6.43
N ALA A 105 -3.65 22.49 -6.25
CA ALA A 105 -4.75 21.54 -6.40
C ALA A 105 -5.79 21.70 -5.30
N PHE A 106 -5.37 21.91 -4.04
CA PHE A 106 -6.28 22.16 -2.92
C PHE A 106 -7.08 23.44 -3.10
N GLU A 107 -6.51 24.53 -3.60
CA GLU A 107 -7.22 25.77 -3.94
C GLU A 107 -8.28 25.55 -5.04
N HIS A 108 -7.94 24.75 -6.03
CA HIS A 108 -8.87 24.36 -7.09
C HIS A 108 -10.05 23.56 -6.54
N ILE A 109 -9.78 22.56 -5.67
CA ILE A 109 -10.82 21.77 -4.99
C ILE A 109 -11.68 22.68 -4.10
N GLU A 110 -11.08 23.55 -3.29
CA GLU A 110 -11.80 24.47 -2.39
C GLU A 110 -12.75 25.38 -3.14
N THR A 111 -12.34 25.82 -4.32
CA THR A 111 -13.17 26.62 -5.20
C THR A 111 -14.34 25.81 -5.76
N ALA A 112 -14.10 24.57 -6.19
CA ALA A 112 -15.12 23.74 -6.84
C ALA A 112 -16.10 23.10 -5.84
N ARG A 113 -15.64 22.73 -4.63
CA ARG A 113 -16.49 22.10 -3.63
C ARG A 113 -17.54 23.04 -3.06
N ALA A 114 -17.23 24.34 -2.99
CA ALA A 114 -18.10 25.36 -2.36
C ALA A 114 -18.54 24.91 -0.94
N GLU A 115 -19.79 24.54 -0.76
CA GLU A 115 -20.38 24.08 0.51
C GLU A 115 -20.30 22.56 0.73
N ILE A 116 -19.86 21.77 -0.26
CA ILE A 116 -19.80 20.31 -0.15
C ILE A 116 -18.67 19.93 0.81
N PRO A 117 -18.97 19.23 1.93
CA PRO A 117 -17.92 18.74 2.82
C PRO A 117 -17.20 17.57 2.16
N LEU A 118 -15.87 17.58 2.21
CA LEU A 118 -15.01 16.49 1.73
C LEU A 118 -14.14 15.98 2.86
N THR A 119 -13.95 14.67 2.91
CA THR A 119 -12.97 14.05 3.83
C THR A 119 -11.55 14.35 3.38
N TYR A 120 -10.59 14.17 4.30
CA TYR A 120 -9.16 14.28 4.01
C TYR A 120 -8.72 13.42 2.81
N PHE A 121 -9.23 12.17 2.71
CA PHE A 121 -8.87 11.28 1.63
C PHE A 121 -9.52 11.66 0.29
N GLU A 122 -10.74 12.18 0.31
CA GLU A 122 -11.39 12.72 -0.89
C GLU A 122 -10.64 13.93 -1.46
N PHE A 123 -10.18 14.85 -0.60
CA PHE A 123 -9.30 15.94 -1.00
C PHE A 123 -8.01 15.41 -1.65
N ASN A 124 -7.36 14.45 -1.00
CA ASN A 124 -6.13 13.84 -1.52
C ASN A 124 -6.33 13.19 -2.89
N THR A 125 -7.44 12.46 -3.07
CA THR A 125 -7.77 11.79 -4.34
C THR A 125 -8.01 12.77 -5.48
N LEU A 126 -8.81 13.81 -5.23
CA LEU A 126 -9.07 14.86 -6.23
C LEU A 126 -7.79 15.63 -6.57
N ALA A 127 -6.97 15.97 -5.55
CA ALA A 127 -5.72 16.68 -5.77
C ALA A 127 -4.72 15.86 -6.60
N ALA A 128 -4.62 14.56 -6.33
CA ALA A 128 -3.74 13.68 -7.10
C ALA A 128 -4.13 13.68 -8.59
N VAL A 129 -5.42 13.46 -8.90
CA VAL A 129 -5.89 13.41 -10.28
C VAL A 129 -5.78 14.78 -10.97
N ASP A 130 -6.07 15.89 -10.27
CA ASP A 130 -5.88 17.24 -10.78
C ASP A 130 -4.42 17.51 -11.14
N VAL A 131 -3.47 17.15 -10.25
CA VAL A 131 -2.03 17.27 -10.51
C VAL A 131 -1.63 16.41 -11.71
N PHE A 132 -2.07 15.16 -11.79
CA PHE A 132 -1.71 14.25 -12.88
C PHE A 132 -2.20 14.72 -14.23
N ILE A 133 -3.43 15.24 -14.31
CA ILE A 133 -3.99 15.83 -15.55
C ILE A 133 -3.16 17.06 -15.96
N ARG A 134 -2.91 18.00 -15.05
CA ARG A 134 -2.11 19.19 -15.33
C ARG A 134 -0.67 18.89 -15.70
N GLN A 135 -0.11 17.83 -15.14
CA GLN A 135 1.24 17.37 -15.43
C GLN A 135 1.31 16.43 -16.63
N GLN A 136 0.20 16.18 -17.32
CA GLN A 136 0.11 15.38 -18.54
C GLN A 136 0.80 14.01 -18.43
N VAL A 137 0.44 13.25 -17.38
CA VAL A 137 0.98 11.89 -17.21
C VAL A 137 0.43 10.93 -18.28
N ASP A 138 1.24 9.94 -18.66
CA ASP A 138 0.89 8.93 -19.67
C ASP A 138 0.07 7.77 -19.08
N VAL A 139 0.15 7.57 -17.76
CA VAL A 139 -0.58 6.54 -17.01
C VAL A 139 -0.81 7.00 -15.57
N MET A 140 -1.99 6.70 -15.04
CA MET A 140 -2.37 6.95 -13.64
C MET A 140 -2.50 5.64 -12.88
N ILE A 141 -1.94 5.58 -11.68
CA ILE A 141 -2.02 4.44 -10.77
C ILE A 141 -2.60 4.97 -9.45
N LEU A 142 -3.80 4.50 -9.08
CA LEU A 142 -4.50 4.95 -7.89
C LEU A 142 -4.63 3.80 -6.89
N GLU A 143 -4.02 3.95 -5.72
CA GLU A 143 -4.19 3.04 -4.60
C GLU A 143 -5.49 3.33 -3.87
N VAL A 144 -6.33 2.30 -3.65
CA VAL A 144 -7.52 2.36 -2.80
C VAL A 144 -7.11 2.59 -1.34
N GLY A 145 -7.68 3.59 -0.71
CA GLY A 145 -7.45 3.88 0.70
C GLY A 145 -8.12 2.86 1.62
N LEU A 146 -9.41 2.62 1.44
CA LEU A 146 -10.22 1.73 2.28
C LEU A 146 -11.31 1.01 1.48
N GLY A 147 -11.36 -0.33 1.61
CA GLY A 147 -12.40 -1.13 0.92
C GLY A 147 -12.20 -1.17 -0.58
N GLY A 148 -12.96 -0.39 -1.31
CA GLY A 148 -12.96 -0.23 -2.77
C GLY A 148 -14.25 0.39 -3.28
N ARG A 149 -15.39 -0.26 -3.05
CA ARG A 149 -16.71 0.13 -3.60
C ARG A 149 -17.09 1.59 -3.33
N LEU A 150 -16.88 2.05 -2.12
CA LEU A 150 -17.21 3.41 -1.66
C LEU A 150 -15.98 4.29 -1.42
N ASP A 151 -14.81 3.84 -1.87
CA ASP A 151 -13.57 4.61 -1.76
C ASP A 151 -13.54 5.76 -2.78
N ALA A 152 -12.93 6.88 -2.41
CA ALA A 152 -12.89 8.07 -3.25
C ALA A 152 -12.26 7.84 -4.63
N VAL A 153 -11.28 6.93 -4.76
CA VAL A 153 -10.66 6.63 -6.07
C VAL A 153 -11.66 5.97 -7.03
N ASN A 154 -12.71 5.33 -6.50
CA ASN A 154 -13.70 4.60 -7.29
C ASN A 154 -14.69 5.51 -8.05
N ILE A 155 -14.59 6.84 -7.90
CA ILE A 155 -15.29 7.80 -8.77
C ILE A 155 -14.74 7.85 -10.20
N PHE A 156 -13.53 7.29 -10.40
CA PHE A 156 -12.89 7.19 -11.70
C PHE A 156 -12.97 5.76 -12.21
N ASP A 157 -13.32 5.59 -13.50
CA ASP A 157 -13.45 4.28 -14.11
C ASP A 157 -12.07 3.72 -14.48
N ALA A 158 -11.70 2.62 -13.84
CA ALA A 158 -10.44 1.94 -14.11
C ALA A 158 -10.43 1.24 -15.49
N ASP A 159 -9.33 1.36 -16.23
CA ASP A 159 -9.05 0.51 -17.39
C ASP A 159 -8.59 -0.89 -16.95
N VAL A 160 -7.89 -0.98 -15.81
CA VAL A 160 -7.47 -2.23 -15.17
C VAL A 160 -7.63 -2.08 -13.66
N ALA A 161 -8.26 -3.06 -13.02
CA ALA A 161 -8.32 -3.14 -11.57
C ALA A 161 -7.42 -4.28 -11.06
N VAL A 162 -6.81 -4.09 -9.88
CA VAL A 162 -6.01 -5.12 -9.20
C VAL A 162 -6.54 -5.32 -7.79
N ILE A 163 -6.75 -6.57 -7.38
CA ILE A 163 -7.04 -6.98 -6.00
C ILE A 163 -5.91 -7.87 -5.51
N THR A 164 -5.02 -7.32 -4.69
CA THR A 164 -3.77 -7.97 -4.29
C THR A 164 -3.99 -9.12 -3.32
N SER A 165 -4.76 -8.88 -2.25
CA SER A 165 -5.12 -9.86 -1.23
C SER A 165 -6.43 -9.47 -0.55
N VAL A 166 -7.11 -10.43 0.05
CA VAL A 166 -8.32 -10.24 0.85
C VAL A 166 -8.16 -10.95 2.18
N ASP A 167 -8.14 -10.19 3.27
CA ASP A 167 -8.15 -10.73 4.64
C ASP A 167 -8.82 -9.70 5.56
N LEU A 168 -9.07 -10.06 6.80
CA LEU A 168 -9.71 -9.19 7.79
C LEU A 168 -8.80 -7.99 8.12
N ASP A 169 -9.33 -6.81 7.94
CA ASP A 169 -8.79 -5.52 8.38
C ASP A 169 -9.91 -4.50 8.31
N HIS A 170 -9.88 -3.47 9.15
CA HIS A 170 -10.89 -2.42 9.20
C HIS A 170 -12.34 -2.97 9.35
N GLU A 171 -12.53 -3.97 10.20
CA GLU A 171 -13.79 -4.71 10.35
C GLU A 171 -15.00 -3.82 10.64
N ALA A 172 -14.81 -2.71 11.38
CA ALA A 172 -15.85 -1.73 11.65
C ALA A 172 -16.46 -1.09 10.38
N PHE A 173 -15.72 -1.08 9.25
CA PHE A 173 -16.16 -0.50 7.98
C PHE A 173 -16.45 -1.54 6.90
N LEU A 174 -15.65 -2.63 6.86
CA LEU A 174 -15.69 -3.59 5.76
C LEU A 174 -16.41 -4.90 6.14
N GLY A 175 -16.72 -5.07 7.43
CA GLY A 175 -17.34 -6.26 7.96
C GLY A 175 -16.33 -7.28 8.50
N ASP A 176 -16.87 -8.28 9.20
CA ASP A 176 -16.19 -9.25 10.05
C ASP A 176 -15.93 -10.60 9.37
N THR A 177 -16.10 -10.67 8.04
CA THR A 177 -15.83 -11.88 7.26
C THR A 177 -15.06 -11.55 5.98
N VAL A 178 -14.23 -12.50 5.53
CA VAL A 178 -13.46 -12.39 4.27
C VAL A 178 -14.39 -12.11 3.07
N GLU A 179 -15.59 -12.69 3.05
CA GLU A 179 -16.57 -12.47 1.98
C GLU A 179 -17.12 -11.05 1.96
N LYS A 180 -17.39 -10.43 3.13
CA LYS A 180 -17.80 -9.02 3.19
C LYS A 180 -16.69 -8.09 2.73
N VAL A 181 -15.46 -8.32 3.20
CA VAL A 181 -14.28 -7.55 2.77
C VAL A 181 -14.05 -7.70 1.26
N ALA A 182 -14.21 -8.92 0.72
CA ALA A 182 -14.08 -9.20 -0.71
C ALA A 182 -15.13 -8.45 -1.54
N PHE A 183 -16.39 -8.42 -1.08
CA PHE A 183 -17.47 -7.67 -1.74
C PHE A 183 -17.14 -6.18 -1.84
N GLU A 184 -16.66 -5.55 -0.77
CA GLU A 184 -16.26 -4.14 -0.79
C GLU A 184 -15.10 -3.89 -1.77
N LYS A 185 -14.12 -4.80 -1.81
CA LYS A 185 -12.98 -4.69 -2.75
C LYS A 185 -13.40 -4.93 -4.20
N ALA A 186 -14.33 -5.83 -4.45
CA ALA A 186 -14.86 -6.12 -5.78
C ALA A 186 -15.53 -4.90 -6.45
N GLY A 187 -16.00 -3.93 -5.67
CA GLY A 187 -16.65 -2.72 -6.19
C GLY A 187 -15.78 -1.81 -7.08
N ILE A 188 -14.47 -2.08 -7.21
CA ILE A 188 -13.60 -1.38 -8.17
C ILE A 188 -13.65 -1.98 -9.59
N MET A 189 -14.33 -3.11 -9.77
CA MET A 189 -14.50 -3.79 -11.05
C MET A 189 -15.36 -2.98 -12.03
N ARG A 190 -15.10 -3.11 -13.32
CA ARG A 190 -15.88 -2.48 -14.38
C ARG A 190 -16.24 -3.49 -15.47
N ALA A 191 -17.43 -3.34 -16.06
CA ALA A 191 -17.90 -4.17 -17.17
C ALA A 191 -16.91 -4.13 -18.36
N GLY A 192 -16.57 -5.30 -18.88
CA GLY A 192 -15.66 -5.41 -20.02
C GLY A 192 -14.24 -4.92 -19.75
N LYS A 193 -13.81 -4.87 -18.48
CA LYS A 193 -12.44 -4.51 -18.09
C LYS A 193 -11.78 -5.63 -17.30
N PRO A 194 -10.45 -5.80 -17.42
CA PRO A 194 -9.71 -6.80 -16.67
C PRO A 194 -9.61 -6.47 -15.18
N VAL A 195 -9.75 -7.52 -14.38
CA VAL A 195 -9.52 -7.48 -12.93
C VAL A 195 -8.51 -8.57 -12.56
N ILE A 196 -7.37 -8.17 -12.06
CA ILE A 196 -6.29 -9.07 -11.67
C ILE A 196 -6.41 -9.37 -10.19
N CYS A 197 -6.48 -10.64 -9.82
CA CYS A 197 -6.61 -11.07 -8.43
C CYS A 197 -5.53 -12.09 -8.06
N ALA A 198 -4.75 -11.76 -7.01
CA ALA A 198 -3.73 -12.66 -6.48
C ALA A 198 -4.17 -13.43 -5.21
N GLN A 199 -5.42 -13.28 -4.79
CA GLN A 199 -5.96 -13.98 -3.62
C GLN A 199 -6.20 -15.46 -3.91
N ILE A 200 -5.62 -16.34 -3.08
CA ILE A 200 -5.85 -17.78 -3.11
C ILE A 200 -6.18 -18.27 -1.69
N PRO A 201 -7.29 -18.97 -1.45
CA PRO A 201 -8.42 -19.17 -2.37
C PRO A 201 -9.14 -17.86 -2.70
N VAL A 202 -9.78 -17.81 -3.87
CA VAL A 202 -10.58 -16.66 -4.30
C VAL A 202 -11.89 -16.64 -3.53
N PRO A 203 -12.28 -15.55 -2.85
CA PRO A 203 -13.59 -15.43 -2.19
C PRO A 203 -14.74 -15.54 -3.20
N HIS A 204 -15.82 -16.20 -2.77
CA HIS A 204 -16.99 -16.43 -3.63
C HIS A 204 -17.65 -15.11 -4.04
N SER A 205 -17.82 -14.18 -3.11
CA SER A 205 -18.40 -12.85 -3.36
C SER A 205 -17.66 -12.07 -4.44
N LEU A 206 -16.32 -12.20 -4.51
CA LEU A 206 -15.50 -11.55 -5.53
C LEU A 206 -15.77 -12.14 -6.92
N SER A 207 -15.80 -13.47 -7.04
CA SER A 207 -16.10 -14.17 -8.31
C SER A 207 -17.52 -13.90 -8.78
N LEU A 208 -18.49 -13.90 -7.85
CA LEU A 208 -19.89 -13.61 -8.14
C LEU A 208 -20.05 -12.17 -8.67
N HIS A 209 -19.46 -11.19 -7.98
CA HIS A 209 -19.53 -9.79 -8.40
C HIS A 209 -18.88 -9.56 -9.77
N ALA A 210 -17.74 -10.20 -10.05
CA ALA A 210 -17.11 -10.14 -11.37
C ALA A 210 -18.05 -10.63 -12.49
N ALA A 211 -18.75 -11.74 -12.25
CA ALA A 211 -19.73 -12.28 -13.19
C ALA A 211 -20.96 -11.36 -13.36
N GLU A 212 -21.48 -10.79 -12.26
CA GLU A 212 -22.63 -9.87 -12.29
C GLU A 212 -22.32 -8.57 -13.07
N VAL A 213 -21.12 -8.02 -12.87
CA VAL A 213 -20.68 -6.79 -13.56
C VAL A 213 -20.25 -7.07 -14.99
N GLY A 214 -19.86 -8.31 -15.30
CA GLY A 214 -19.26 -8.69 -16.59
C GLY A 214 -17.81 -8.23 -16.72
N ALA A 215 -17.05 -8.29 -15.62
CA ALA A 215 -15.62 -8.00 -15.60
C ALA A 215 -14.82 -9.24 -15.99
N ASP A 216 -13.66 -9.07 -16.64
CA ASP A 216 -12.76 -10.15 -16.98
C ASP A 216 -11.81 -10.45 -15.82
N LEU A 217 -12.13 -11.48 -15.03
CA LEU A 217 -11.42 -11.83 -13.81
C LEU A 217 -10.24 -12.77 -14.09
N LEU A 218 -9.02 -12.24 -14.01
CA LEU A 218 -7.75 -12.92 -14.17
C LEU A 218 -7.18 -13.34 -12.81
N LEU A 219 -7.00 -14.64 -12.59
CA LEU A 219 -6.63 -15.22 -11.30
C LEU A 219 -5.20 -15.77 -11.29
N LEU A 220 -4.46 -15.48 -10.23
CA LEU A 220 -3.18 -16.14 -9.95
C LEU A 220 -3.40 -17.66 -9.79
N GLY A 221 -2.57 -18.46 -10.47
CA GLY A 221 -2.68 -19.92 -10.48
C GLY A 221 -3.67 -20.48 -11.50
N ARG A 222 -4.44 -19.61 -12.20
CA ARG A 222 -5.36 -20.02 -13.29
C ARG A 222 -5.04 -19.33 -14.62
N ASP A 223 -4.88 -18.01 -14.59
CA ASP A 223 -4.69 -17.17 -15.79
C ASP A 223 -3.29 -16.58 -15.86
N PHE A 224 -2.59 -16.53 -14.73
CA PHE A 224 -1.19 -16.14 -14.64
C PHE A 224 -0.49 -16.84 -13.49
N ASP A 225 0.82 -17.07 -13.62
CA ASP A 225 1.66 -17.75 -12.65
C ASP A 225 2.98 -17.06 -12.44
N CYS A 226 3.57 -17.31 -11.25
CA CYS A 226 4.93 -16.91 -10.95
C CYS A 226 5.68 -18.05 -10.23
N HIS A 227 6.86 -18.40 -10.70
CA HIS A 227 7.66 -19.48 -10.15
C HIS A 227 9.10 -18.99 -9.87
N LYS A 228 9.54 -19.16 -8.62
CA LYS A 228 10.95 -18.94 -8.28
C LYS A 228 11.80 -20.04 -8.93
N MET A 229 12.86 -19.61 -9.59
CA MET A 229 13.84 -20.48 -10.23
C MET A 229 15.15 -20.46 -9.43
N GLU A 230 16.10 -21.28 -9.83
CA GLU A 230 17.47 -21.22 -9.33
C GLU A 230 18.17 -19.91 -9.73
N MET A 231 19.37 -19.66 -9.19
CA MET A 231 20.22 -18.51 -9.54
C MET A 231 19.59 -17.12 -9.34
N GLN A 232 18.77 -16.96 -8.29
CA GLN A 232 18.11 -15.66 -7.99
C GLN A 232 17.25 -15.14 -9.16
N GLN A 233 16.57 -16.03 -9.87
CA GLN A 233 15.67 -15.73 -10.97
C GLN A 233 14.26 -16.23 -10.69
N TRP A 234 13.31 -15.75 -11.47
CA TRP A 234 11.94 -16.25 -11.50
C TRP A 234 11.36 -16.20 -12.91
N SER A 235 10.29 -16.93 -13.12
CA SER A 235 9.52 -16.92 -14.36
C SER A 235 8.10 -16.43 -14.09
N TYR A 236 7.56 -15.74 -15.05
CA TYR A 236 6.17 -15.31 -15.12
C TYR A 236 5.53 -15.91 -16.35
N ARG A 237 4.29 -16.36 -16.26
CA ARG A 237 3.48 -16.86 -17.37
C ARG A 237 2.09 -16.24 -17.31
N PHE A 238 1.62 -15.76 -18.44
CA PHE A 238 0.25 -15.31 -18.68
C PHE A 238 -0.41 -16.26 -19.66
N HIS A 239 -1.51 -16.88 -19.25
CA HIS A 239 -2.24 -17.91 -20.02
C HIS A 239 -3.74 -17.82 -19.73
N PRO A 240 -4.38 -16.71 -20.15
CA PRO A 240 -5.79 -16.44 -19.85
C PRO A 240 -6.70 -17.52 -20.41
N GLN A 241 -7.85 -17.73 -19.74
CA GLN A 241 -8.87 -18.67 -20.21
C GLN A 241 -9.45 -18.21 -21.56
N GLU A 242 -10.02 -19.14 -22.36
CA GLU A 242 -10.64 -18.84 -23.65
C GLU A 242 -11.79 -17.81 -23.56
N SER A 243 -12.43 -17.70 -22.39
CA SER A 243 -13.49 -16.72 -22.12
C SER A 243 -12.98 -15.31 -21.79
N SER A 244 -11.66 -15.12 -21.62
CA SER A 244 -11.05 -13.83 -21.35
C SER A 244 -11.06 -12.91 -22.57
N LEU A 245 -10.94 -11.59 -22.30
CA LEU A 245 -10.72 -10.57 -23.33
C LEU A 245 -9.34 -10.69 -24.00
N TYR A 246 -8.42 -11.43 -23.37
CA TYR A 246 -7.05 -11.62 -23.81
C TYR A 246 -6.86 -13.01 -24.35
N THR A 247 -6.02 -13.13 -25.38
CA THR A 247 -5.74 -14.40 -26.07
C THR A 247 -4.24 -14.64 -26.15
N GLY A 248 -3.87 -15.90 -26.24
CA GLY A 248 -2.47 -16.32 -26.36
C GLY A 248 -1.79 -16.53 -25.01
N GLU A 249 -0.67 -17.24 -25.07
CA GLU A 249 0.19 -17.49 -23.91
C GLU A 249 1.47 -16.68 -24.04
N HIS A 250 1.81 -15.93 -22.98
CA HIS A 250 3.03 -15.16 -22.91
C HIS A 250 3.86 -15.63 -21.70
N ALA A 251 5.11 -16.00 -21.94
CA ALA A 251 6.03 -16.38 -20.88
C ALA A 251 7.25 -15.47 -20.85
N ARG A 252 7.64 -15.09 -19.65
CA ARG A 252 8.85 -14.31 -19.38
C ARG A 252 9.75 -15.11 -18.45
N HIS A 253 10.86 -15.56 -18.98
CA HIS A 253 11.84 -16.35 -18.24
C HIS A 253 13.03 -15.51 -17.82
N ALA A 254 13.79 -16.01 -16.84
CA ALA A 254 15.00 -15.38 -16.34
C ALA A 254 14.80 -13.90 -15.93
N LEU A 255 13.68 -13.63 -15.27
CA LEU A 255 13.46 -12.35 -14.61
C LEU A 255 14.30 -12.29 -13.34
N PRO A 256 14.93 -11.13 -13.02
CA PRO A 256 15.64 -10.98 -11.76
C PRO A 256 14.65 -11.00 -10.58
N ILE A 257 15.02 -11.63 -9.47
CA ILE A 257 14.22 -11.51 -8.23
C ILE A 257 14.07 -10.02 -7.89
N PRO A 258 12.85 -9.55 -7.62
CA PRO A 258 12.62 -8.16 -7.25
C PRO A 258 13.46 -7.73 -6.05
N VAL A 259 13.90 -6.48 -6.04
CA VAL A 259 14.65 -5.94 -4.90
C VAL A 259 13.79 -5.80 -3.64
N LEU A 260 12.48 -5.63 -3.77
CA LEU A 260 11.56 -5.71 -2.64
C LEU A 260 11.53 -7.15 -2.11
N ARG A 261 11.81 -7.28 -0.82
CA ARG A 261 11.95 -8.59 -0.17
C ARG A 261 10.62 -9.06 0.44
N GLY A 262 10.51 -10.37 0.61
CA GLY A 262 9.32 -11.04 1.14
C GLY A 262 8.70 -12.01 0.13
N ASN A 263 8.20 -13.13 0.62
CA ASN A 263 7.67 -14.21 -0.23
C ASN A 263 6.46 -13.78 -1.09
N PHE A 264 5.67 -12.82 -0.59
CA PHE A 264 4.52 -12.24 -1.29
C PHE A 264 4.90 -11.28 -2.41
N GLN A 265 6.16 -10.85 -2.50
CA GLN A 265 6.57 -9.87 -3.51
C GLN A 265 6.60 -10.43 -4.93
N LEU A 266 6.78 -11.74 -5.10
CA LEU A 266 6.65 -12.35 -6.43
C LEU A 266 5.22 -12.30 -6.94
N SER A 267 4.22 -12.57 -6.08
CA SER A 267 2.80 -12.44 -6.43
C SER A 267 2.43 -10.98 -6.76
N ASN A 268 2.93 -10.02 -5.97
CA ASN A 268 2.73 -8.58 -6.26
C ASN A 268 3.37 -8.18 -7.60
N ALA A 269 4.59 -8.66 -7.88
CA ALA A 269 5.25 -8.43 -9.16
C ALA A 269 4.50 -9.10 -10.32
N ALA A 270 3.98 -10.32 -10.12
CA ALA A 270 3.16 -11.01 -11.13
C ALA A 270 1.87 -10.25 -11.43
N CYS A 271 1.18 -9.70 -10.41
CA CYS A 271 0.05 -8.78 -10.64
C CYS A 271 0.45 -7.58 -11.51
N ALA A 272 1.57 -6.94 -11.18
CA ALA A 272 2.05 -5.82 -11.98
C ALA A 272 2.33 -6.24 -13.42
N LEU A 273 3.02 -7.38 -13.66
CA LEU A 273 3.27 -7.87 -15.01
C LEU A 273 1.98 -8.21 -15.77
N THR A 274 0.96 -8.73 -15.08
CA THR A 274 -0.34 -8.99 -15.71
C THR A 274 -1.04 -7.68 -16.13
N VAL A 275 -0.92 -6.59 -15.34
CA VAL A 275 -1.37 -5.25 -15.78
C VAL A 275 -0.67 -4.82 -17.06
N LEU A 276 0.67 -5.07 -17.16
CA LEU A 276 1.44 -4.70 -18.36
C LEU A 276 0.95 -5.48 -19.58
N GLU A 277 0.61 -6.78 -19.44
CA GLU A 277 0.01 -7.56 -20.52
C GLU A 277 -1.34 -6.97 -20.96
N CYS A 278 -2.21 -6.63 -19.99
CA CYS A 278 -3.52 -6.05 -20.26
C CYS A 278 -3.45 -4.67 -20.96
N LEU A 279 -2.40 -3.91 -20.76
CA LEU A 279 -2.22 -2.58 -21.35
C LEU A 279 -1.17 -2.55 -22.47
N SER A 280 -0.68 -3.70 -22.93
CA SER A 280 0.44 -3.79 -23.89
C SER A 280 0.22 -3.07 -25.22
N GLU A 281 -1.01 -2.99 -25.69
CA GLU A 281 -1.37 -2.24 -26.93
C GLU A 281 -1.35 -0.73 -26.72
N ARG A 282 -1.74 -0.25 -25.52
CA ARG A 282 -1.82 1.19 -25.20
C ARG A 282 -0.51 1.73 -24.64
N LEU A 283 0.23 0.91 -23.89
CA LEU A 283 1.49 1.24 -23.22
C LEU A 283 2.54 0.15 -23.51
N PRO A 284 3.01 0.02 -24.77
CA PRO A 284 4.02 -0.98 -25.13
C PRO A 284 5.34 -0.72 -24.40
N LEU A 285 6.01 -1.77 -23.97
CA LEU A 285 7.30 -1.70 -23.29
C LEU A 285 8.18 -2.91 -23.60
N ASP A 286 9.49 -2.73 -23.48
CA ASP A 286 10.46 -3.79 -23.69
C ASP A 286 10.78 -4.57 -22.39
N ILE A 287 11.32 -5.78 -22.56
CA ILE A 287 11.71 -6.64 -21.43
C ILE A 287 12.82 -6.01 -20.57
N GLY A 288 13.64 -5.11 -21.12
CA GLY A 288 14.69 -4.39 -20.40
C GLY A 288 14.08 -3.44 -19.37
N ALA A 289 13.00 -2.73 -19.73
CA ALA A 289 12.27 -1.87 -18.80
C ALA A 289 11.71 -2.67 -17.61
N ILE A 290 11.13 -3.85 -17.88
CA ILE A 290 10.64 -4.75 -16.82
C ILE A 290 11.79 -5.15 -15.88
N LYS A 291 12.91 -5.62 -16.43
CA LYS A 291 14.06 -6.07 -15.63
C LYS A 291 14.65 -4.93 -14.79
N ARG A 292 14.80 -3.74 -15.38
CA ARG A 292 15.27 -2.55 -14.65
C ARG A 292 14.29 -2.13 -13.57
N GLY A 293 12.99 -2.11 -13.86
CA GLY A 293 11.94 -1.79 -12.91
C GLY A 293 11.94 -2.72 -11.69
N LEU A 294 12.03 -4.03 -11.89
CA LEU A 294 12.12 -5.02 -10.80
C LEU A 294 13.36 -4.84 -9.91
N LEU A 295 14.48 -4.40 -10.48
CA LEU A 295 15.74 -4.20 -9.75
C LEU A 295 15.86 -2.82 -9.09
N ARG A 296 15.12 -1.82 -9.56
CA ARG A 296 15.23 -0.43 -9.09
C ARG A 296 14.04 0.04 -8.28
N VAL A 297 12.96 -0.75 -8.19
CA VAL A 297 11.77 -0.40 -7.41
C VAL A 297 12.15 -0.09 -5.96
N ARG A 298 11.56 0.99 -5.42
CA ARG A 298 11.72 1.39 -4.02
C ARG A 298 10.35 1.46 -3.36
N HIS A 299 10.26 0.93 -2.16
CA HIS A 299 9.07 1.05 -1.33
C HIS A 299 9.48 0.93 0.14
N LEU A 300 9.50 2.06 0.81
CA LEU A 300 10.00 2.16 2.18
C LEU A 300 9.11 1.38 3.16
N GLY A 301 9.74 0.79 4.19
CA GLY A 301 9.03 0.10 5.26
C GLY A 301 8.33 -1.20 4.86
N ARG A 302 8.69 -1.82 3.73
CA ARG A 302 8.15 -3.11 3.29
C ARG A 302 9.23 -4.17 3.29
N PHE A 303 9.42 -4.83 4.44
CA PHE A 303 10.53 -5.74 4.70
C PHE A 303 11.87 -5.13 4.25
N GLN A 304 12.03 -3.85 4.53
CA GLN A 304 13.20 -3.07 4.13
C GLN A 304 14.38 -3.47 5.01
N VAL A 305 15.43 -3.99 4.40
CA VAL A 305 16.67 -4.33 5.10
C VAL A 305 17.63 -3.16 4.99
N LEU A 306 17.94 -2.55 6.12
CA LEU A 306 18.98 -1.53 6.20
C LEU A 306 20.36 -2.19 6.22
N PRO A 307 21.33 -1.64 5.46
CA PRO A 307 22.71 -2.13 5.50
C PRO A 307 23.34 -1.83 6.87
N GLY A 308 24.12 -2.77 7.38
CA GLY A 308 24.81 -2.60 8.66
C GLY A 308 25.00 -3.92 9.41
N ARG A 309 25.63 -3.82 10.57
CA ARG A 309 25.77 -4.88 11.56
C ARG A 309 25.55 -4.26 12.95
N PRO A 310 24.48 -4.63 13.64
CA PRO A 310 23.47 -5.65 13.32
C PRO A 310 22.62 -5.32 12.07
N VAL A 311 22.02 -6.36 11.49
CA VAL A 311 21.03 -6.19 10.41
C VAL A 311 19.74 -5.65 10.98
N THR A 312 19.24 -4.53 10.44
CA THR A 312 17.93 -3.98 10.80
C THR A 312 16.91 -4.21 9.69
N VAL A 313 15.73 -4.68 10.04
CA VAL A 313 14.58 -4.86 9.15
C VAL A 313 13.47 -3.92 9.58
N LEU A 314 12.93 -3.16 8.63
CA LEU A 314 11.77 -2.27 8.84
C LEU A 314 10.54 -2.82 8.11
N ASP A 315 9.42 -3.00 8.82
CA ASP A 315 8.17 -3.44 8.22
C ASP A 315 6.95 -2.75 8.85
N VAL A 316 6.11 -2.12 8.03
CA VAL A 316 4.90 -1.41 8.49
C VAL A 316 3.71 -2.36 8.75
N GLY A 317 3.89 -3.67 8.69
CA GLY A 317 2.86 -4.66 8.94
C GLY A 317 2.20 -4.48 10.31
N HIS A 318 0.86 -4.41 10.33
CA HIS A 318 0.07 -4.05 11.51
C HIS A 318 -1.25 -4.82 11.60
N ASN A 319 -1.37 -5.93 10.90
CA ASN A 319 -2.54 -6.82 10.95
C ASN A 319 -2.08 -8.29 10.90
N PRO A 320 -2.96 -9.26 11.22
CA PRO A 320 -2.59 -10.67 11.27
C PRO A 320 -2.04 -11.23 9.95
N HIS A 321 -2.58 -10.79 8.81
CA HIS A 321 -2.08 -11.19 7.50
C HIS A 321 -0.64 -10.71 7.26
N ALA A 322 -0.35 -9.44 7.57
CA ALA A 322 1.01 -8.89 7.47
C ALA A 322 1.98 -9.57 8.45
N ALA A 323 1.52 -9.90 9.66
CA ALA A 323 2.33 -10.62 10.63
C ALA A 323 2.72 -12.03 10.14
N ARG A 324 1.81 -12.77 9.48
CA ARG A 324 2.13 -14.06 8.83
C ARG A 324 3.17 -13.89 7.72
N ALA A 325 3.02 -12.85 6.90
CA ALA A 325 3.96 -12.54 5.82
C ALA A 325 5.36 -12.15 6.35
N LEU A 326 5.39 -11.31 7.40
CA LEU A 326 6.63 -10.91 8.08
C LEU A 326 7.31 -12.13 8.71
N ARG A 327 6.58 -12.96 9.45
CA ARG A 327 7.08 -14.21 10.03
C ARG A 327 7.72 -15.11 8.98
N SER A 328 7.01 -15.37 7.89
CA SER A 328 7.52 -16.20 6.78
C SER A 328 8.81 -15.62 6.16
N SER A 329 8.88 -14.30 6.04
CA SER A 329 10.05 -13.60 5.49
C SER A 329 11.24 -13.62 6.45
N LEU A 330 11.00 -13.51 7.77
CA LEU A 330 12.05 -13.60 8.79
C LEU A 330 12.67 -15.00 8.87
N ILE A 331 11.86 -16.05 8.75
CA ILE A 331 12.32 -17.46 8.72
C ILE A 331 13.23 -17.71 7.51
N ALA A 332 13.01 -17.04 6.40
CA ALA A 332 13.81 -17.18 5.17
C ALA A 332 15.14 -16.41 5.21
N LEU A 333 15.36 -15.57 6.23
CA LEU A 333 16.63 -14.87 6.39
C LEU A 333 17.72 -15.81 6.97
N PRO A 334 19.02 -15.48 6.75
CA PRO A 334 20.11 -16.18 7.40
C PRO A 334 19.96 -16.23 8.93
N TYR A 335 20.68 -17.12 9.58
CA TYR A 335 20.72 -17.22 11.03
C TYR A 335 21.14 -15.87 11.69
N ALA A 336 20.53 -15.56 12.83
CA ALA A 336 20.95 -14.48 13.73
C ALA A 336 21.10 -15.05 15.14
N GLU A 337 22.10 -14.59 15.90
CA GLU A 337 22.37 -15.06 17.25
C GLU A 337 21.25 -14.62 18.21
N LYS A 338 20.88 -13.36 18.17
CA LYS A 338 19.77 -12.77 18.92
C LYS A 338 18.84 -12.02 17.98
N ARG A 339 17.54 -12.17 18.15
CA ARG A 339 16.50 -11.50 17.36
C ARG A 339 15.72 -10.55 18.25
N MET A 340 15.81 -9.27 17.98
CA MET A 340 15.25 -8.20 18.81
C MET A 340 14.10 -7.53 18.06
N ALA A 341 12.95 -7.39 18.72
CA ALA A 341 11.81 -6.64 18.17
C ALA A 341 11.77 -5.24 18.78
N VAL A 342 11.70 -4.20 17.94
CA VAL A 342 11.26 -2.86 18.34
C VAL A 342 9.82 -2.72 17.87
N PHE A 343 8.88 -2.61 18.80
CA PHE A 343 7.46 -2.75 18.49
C PHE A 343 6.61 -1.66 19.11
N SER A 344 5.70 -1.14 18.28
CA SER A 344 4.58 -0.32 18.69
C SER A 344 3.43 -0.44 17.70
N MET A 345 2.18 -0.28 18.18
CA MET A 345 0.99 -0.49 17.37
C MET A 345 -0.13 0.48 17.75
N LEU A 346 -1.08 0.70 16.83
CA LEU A 346 -2.29 1.48 17.10
C LEU A 346 -3.31 0.62 17.86
N ALA A 347 -4.10 1.24 18.74
CA ALA A 347 -5.05 0.58 19.63
C ALA A 347 -6.26 -0.02 18.89
N ASP A 348 -6.56 0.45 17.69
CA ASP A 348 -7.66 -0.03 16.84
C ASP A 348 -7.29 -1.27 16.00
N LYS A 349 -6.10 -1.83 16.19
CA LYS A 349 -5.61 -3.00 15.48
C LYS A 349 -5.63 -4.26 16.35
N ASP A 350 -5.73 -5.42 15.70
CA ASP A 350 -5.74 -6.72 16.37
C ASP A 350 -4.33 -7.13 16.82
N ILE A 351 -3.88 -6.53 17.92
CA ILE A 351 -2.56 -6.81 18.50
C ILE A 351 -2.46 -8.25 19.02
N ASP A 352 -3.54 -8.80 19.54
CA ASP A 352 -3.55 -10.14 20.14
C ASP A 352 -3.22 -11.19 19.07
N ALA A 353 -3.89 -11.14 17.92
CA ALA A 353 -3.59 -12.02 16.81
C ALA A 353 -2.19 -11.78 16.21
N VAL A 354 -1.73 -10.52 16.14
CA VAL A 354 -0.37 -10.22 15.67
C VAL A 354 0.67 -10.84 16.58
N LEU A 355 0.58 -10.64 17.91
CA LEU A 355 1.53 -11.21 18.86
C LEU A 355 1.54 -12.75 18.81
N GLU A 356 0.36 -13.37 18.77
CA GLU A 356 0.25 -14.83 18.69
C GLU A 356 0.96 -15.42 17.47
N ILE A 357 0.90 -14.73 16.33
CA ILE A 357 1.53 -15.18 15.08
C ILE A 357 3.07 -15.06 15.13
N ILE A 358 3.60 -14.00 15.76
CA ILE A 358 5.00 -13.63 15.54
C ILE A 358 5.89 -13.74 16.80
N LYS A 359 5.31 -13.97 17.99
CA LYS A 359 6.05 -13.96 19.26
C LYS A 359 7.28 -14.87 19.28
N ASP A 360 7.20 -16.04 18.63
CA ASP A 360 8.29 -17.03 18.57
C ASP A 360 9.49 -16.58 17.71
N GLN A 361 9.37 -15.49 17.00
CA GLN A 361 10.43 -15.00 16.11
C GLN A 361 11.44 -14.12 16.83
N PHE A 362 11.18 -13.77 18.10
CA PHE A 362 12.02 -12.82 18.83
C PHE A 362 12.45 -13.36 20.19
N ASP A 363 13.69 -13.08 20.53
CA ASP A 363 14.30 -13.45 21.81
C ASP A 363 14.07 -12.36 22.85
N CYS A 364 13.88 -11.10 22.43
CA CYS A 364 13.48 -9.99 23.29
C CYS A 364 12.70 -8.90 22.53
N TRP A 365 11.93 -8.13 23.29
CA TRP A 365 11.05 -7.09 22.79
C TRP A 365 11.33 -5.76 23.48
N LEU A 366 11.53 -4.72 22.69
CA LEU A 366 11.65 -3.34 23.11
C LEU A 366 10.37 -2.62 22.65
N ILE A 367 9.51 -2.27 23.60
CA ILE A 367 8.19 -1.71 23.29
C ILE A 367 8.14 -0.23 23.67
N ALA A 368 7.39 0.54 22.90
CA ALA A 368 7.23 1.97 23.14
C ALA A 368 5.81 2.45 22.77
N PRO A 369 5.28 3.50 23.40
CA PRO A 369 4.02 4.11 23.00
C PRO A 369 4.18 4.85 21.66
N LEU A 370 3.05 5.08 20.96
CA LEU A 370 2.98 6.07 19.89
C LEU A 370 2.29 7.33 20.41
N ALA A 371 2.93 8.48 20.26
CA ALA A 371 2.40 9.78 20.68
C ALA A 371 1.31 10.30 19.73
N LEU A 372 0.24 9.50 19.55
CA LEU A 372 -0.88 9.74 18.66
C LEU A 372 -2.20 9.46 19.38
N PRO A 373 -3.32 10.09 18.98
CA PRO A 373 -4.64 9.87 19.60
C PRO A 373 -5.07 8.40 19.63
N ARG A 374 -4.69 7.60 18.61
CA ARG A 374 -4.95 6.16 18.52
C ARG A 374 -3.74 5.29 18.88
N GLY A 375 -2.66 5.87 19.37
CA GLY A 375 -1.47 5.12 19.81
C GLY A 375 -1.76 4.33 21.09
N MET A 376 -1.25 3.10 21.18
CA MET A 376 -1.29 2.37 22.44
C MET A 376 -0.37 3.01 23.48
N THR A 377 -0.81 3.06 24.74
CA THR A 377 0.05 3.44 25.87
C THR A 377 0.99 2.30 26.18
N VAL A 378 2.10 2.62 26.85
CA VAL A 378 3.08 1.60 27.28
C VAL A 378 2.45 0.59 28.23
N GLN A 379 1.55 1.02 29.11
CA GLN A 379 0.84 0.14 30.05
C GLN A 379 -0.05 -0.87 29.29
N ALA A 380 -0.84 -0.38 28.32
CA ALA A 380 -1.69 -1.26 27.53
C ALA A 380 -0.86 -2.26 26.70
N LEU A 381 0.29 -1.85 26.16
CA LEU A 381 1.21 -2.77 25.50
C LEU A 381 1.73 -3.83 26.48
N GLN A 382 2.23 -3.44 27.66
CA GLN A 382 2.75 -4.38 28.66
C GLN A 382 1.69 -5.42 29.08
N GLU A 383 0.43 -5.01 29.27
CA GLU A 383 -0.68 -5.91 29.60
C GLU A 383 -0.88 -6.97 28.51
N LYS A 384 -0.83 -6.56 27.22
CA LYS A 384 -0.90 -7.50 26.09
C LYS A 384 0.24 -8.51 26.09
N PHE A 385 1.46 -8.07 26.32
CA PHE A 385 2.62 -8.95 26.37
C PHE A 385 2.56 -9.97 27.54
N ILE A 386 2.05 -9.55 28.71
CA ILE A 386 1.80 -10.46 29.84
C ILE A 386 0.72 -11.48 29.46
N GLN A 387 -0.39 -11.08 28.85
CA GLN A 387 -1.47 -11.99 28.41
C GLN A 387 -0.97 -13.06 27.44
N HIS A 388 0.00 -12.71 26.58
CA HIS A 388 0.61 -13.66 25.62
C HIS A 388 1.83 -14.42 26.16
N ASN A 389 2.11 -14.32 27.47
CA ASN A 389 3.25 -14.98 28.14
C ASN A 389 4.61 -14.63 27.51
N ILE A 390 4.79 -13.38 27.05
CA ILE A 390 6.06 -12.87 26.52
C ILE A 390 6.82 -12.21 27.67
N ALA A 391 7.88 -12.86 28.16
CA ALA A 391 8.57 -12.43 29.38
C ALA A 391 9.73 -11.44 29.14
N ALA A 392 10.42 -11.54 28.00
CA ALA A 392 11.60 -10.72 27.70
C ALA A 392 11.17 -9.38 27.05
N VAL A 393 10.56 -8.48 27.84
CA VAL A 393 10.00 -7.21 27.38
C VAL A 393 10.59 -6.06 28.17
N THR A 394 11.12 -5.06 27.46
CA THR A 394 11.58 -3.79 28.05
C THR A 394 10.82 -2.64 27.42
N ALA A 395 10.28 -1.75 28.27
CA ALA A 395 9.52 -0.58 27.84
C ALA A 395 10.40 0.68 27.78
N TYR A 396 10.19 1.48 26.76
CA TYR A 396 10.90 2.74 26.51
C TYR A 396 9.93 3.90 26.35
N PRO A 397 10.39 5.16 26.57
CA PRO A 397 9.53 6.35 26.41
C PRO A 397 9.01 6.58 25.01
N ASP A 398 9.81 6.24 24.00
CA ASP A 398 9.46 6.36 22.58
C ASP A 398 10.19 5.29 21.72
N VAL A 399 9.80 5.20 20.46
CA VAL A 399 10.34 4.22 19.51
C VAL A 399 11.82 4.48 19.17
N LYS A 400 12.26 5.74 19.18
CA LYS A 400 13.65 6.13 18.91
C LYS A 400 14.59 5.63 19.99
N GLU A 401 14.20 5.86 21.27
CA GLU A 401 14.97 5.35 22.40
C GLU A 401 15.00 3.81 22.43
N ALA A 402 13.86 3.16 22.15
CA ALA A 402 13.80 1.70 22.02
C ALA A 402 14.76 1.18 20.94
N TYR A 403 14.81 1.82 19.79
CA TYR A 403 15.70 1.43 18.71
C TYR A 403 17.18 1.70 19.01
N GLN A 404 17.50 2.82 19.64
CA GLN A 404 18.86 3.14 20.07
C GLN A 404 19.36 2.14 21.12
N ALA A 405 18.51 1.75 22.07
CA ALA A 405 18.82 0.71 23.02
C ALA A 405 19.07 -0.64 22.32
N ALA A 406 18.22 -1.01 21.37
CA ALA A 406 18.42 -2.23 20.57
C ALA A 406 19.77 -2.21 19.84
N LEU A 407 20.14 -1.08 19.22
CA LEU A 407 21.44 -0.93 18.56
C LEU A 407 22.62 -1.02 19.52
N SER A 408 22.49 -0.48 20.75
CA SER A 408 23.56 -0.52 21.75
C SER A 408 23.77 -1.90 22.38
N GLU A 409 22.72 -2.72 22.45
CA GLU A 409 22.74 -4.06 23.01
C GLU A 409 23.10 -5.15 22.01
N ALA A 410 22.84 -4.91 20.72
CA ALA A 410 22.99 -5.91 19.68
C ALA A 410 24.46 -6.13 19.29
N GLY A 411 24.83 -7.40 19.15
CA GLY A 411 26.09 -7.83 18.52
C GLY A 411 26.03 -7.77 16.99
N GLU A 412 27.16 -7.95 16.33
CA GLU A 412 27.25 -7.86 14.86
C GLU A 412 26.40 -8.91 14.12
N ASN A 413 26.16 -10.06 14.74
CA ASN A 413 25.41 -11.18 14.17
C ASN A 413 23.93 -11.18 14.58
N ASP A 414 23.49 -10.17 15.32
CA ASP A 414 22.12 -10.04 15.76
C ASP A 414 21.23 -9.42 14.67
N ARG A 415 19.93 -9.48 14.90
CA ARG A 415 18.93 -8.87 14.03
C ARG A 415 17.96 -8.04 14.84
N ILE A 416 17.74 -6.80 14.38
CA ILE A 416 16.71 -5.91 14.89
C ILE A 416 15.58 -5.85 13.88
N VAL A 417 14.34 -6.00 14.33
CA VAL A 417 13.14 -5.85 13.48
C VAL A 417 12.26 -4.79 14.08
N VAL A 418 12.03 -3.72 13.33
CA VAL A 418 11.15 -2.60 13.71
C VAL A 418 9.84 -2.76 12.97
N PHE A 419 8.72 -2.93 13.69
CA PHE A 419 7.43 -3.15 13.04
C PHE A 419 6.22 -2.82 13.92
N GLY A 420 5.00 -2.96 13.34
CA GLY A 420 3.70 -2.86 13.99
C GLY A 420 2.90 -1.62 13.60
N SER A 421 3.51 -0.62 12.95
CA SER A 421 2.80 0.58 12.46
C SER A 421 3.64 1.33 11.43
N PHE A 422 2.97 2.08 10.55
CA PHE A 422 3.64 3.08 9.71
C PHE A 422 4.40 4.11 10.57
N HIS A 423 3.80 4.56 11.66
CA HIS A 423 4.41 5.54 12.56
C HIS A 423 5.67 4.99 13.26
N THR A 424 5.65 3.72 13.68
CA THR A 424 6.81 3.06 14.28
C THR A 424 8.00 3.04 13.32
N VAL A 425 7.74 2.71 12.06
CA VAL A 425 8.80 2.64 11.02
C VAL A 425 9.25 4.03 10.59
N ALA A 426 8.33 5.00 10.49
CA ALA A 426 8.63 6.36 10.10
C ALA A 426 9.63 7.04 11.03
N GLU A 427 9.49 6.85 12.35
CA GLU A 427 10.43 7.41 13.33
C GLU A 427 11.87 6.94 13.12
N ILE A 428 12.06 5.70 12.65
CA ILE A 428 13.39 5.14 12.42
C ILE A 428 13.96 5.55 11.06
N ILE A 429 13.12 5.66 10.03
CA ILE A 429 13.55 6.17 8.72
C ILE A 429 14.01 7.62 8.84
N ASP A 430 13.31 8.47 9.61
CA ASP A 430 13.71 9.86 9.86
C ASP A 430 15.07 9.93 10.56
N LEU A 431 15.35 9.06 11.53
CA LEU A 431 16.65 8.95 12.19
C LEU A 431 17.79 8.56 11.24
N SER A 432 17.53 7.63 10.32
CA SER A 432 18.55 7.14 9.38
C SER A 432 18.82 8.10 8.21
N SER A 433 17.98 9.11 8.03
CA SER A 433 18.09 10.11 6.96
C SER A 433 18.86 11.38 7.38
N ARG A 434 19.16 11.50 8.68
CA ARG A 434 19.94 12.58 9.29
C ARG A 434 21.40 12.18 9.45
#